data_3f3173844edf2b62454f4236d87cbcd1
#
_entry.id   3f3173844edf2b62454f4236d87cbcd1
#
_cell.length_a   1.000
_cell.length_b   1.000
_cell.length_c   1.000
_cell.angle_alpha   90.00
_cell.angle_beta   90.00
_cell.angle_gamma   90.00
#
_symmetry.space_group_name_H-M   'P 1'
#
loop_
_entity.id
_entity.type
_entity.pdbx_description
1 polymer ?
#
loop_
_entity_poly.entity_id
_entity_poly.type
_entity_poly.pdbx_seq_one_letter_code
_entity_poly.pdbx_strand_id
1 'polypeptide(L)'
;MTAAEFAAAVRGYRFEQHPFDAAALSLARQSIADAGMLVVGEPHGVSETPSVLYRLACELGTRAIAFEWSHEEIDEPLQAFVGGDPFDFEALWSLPVTAEFFCGDGRITAGHFALLERLRQEGRLEQAVAFDRLDPDPLPEWQVRDREMAERLLAEWRGAPLLVVAGGFHAQLEGETMAAHLARARPGLSSVSLGYGHVKLPREFRVAPIVLRLPPGSRAVVPRHLHFRP
;
A
#
# COMPACT_ATOMS: atom_id res chain seq x y z
N MET A 1 10.00 -19.80 -5.25
CA MET A 1 9.01 -19.76 -4.15
C MET A 1 7.70 -20.32 -4.65
N THR A 2 7.03 -21.15 -3.87
CA THR A 2 5.73 -21.75 -4.14
C THR A 2 4.64 -21.02 -3.38
N ALA A 3 3.35 -21.25 -3.71
CA ALA A 3 2.21 -20.73 -2.96
C ALA A 3 2.28 -21.11 -1.47
N ALA A 4 2.64 -22.35 -1.17
CA ALA A 4 2.77 -22.84 0.20
C ALA A 4 3.90 -22.14 0.98
N GLU A 5 5.04 -21.89 0.34
CA GLU A 5 6.15 -21.11 0.95
C GLU A 5 5.74 -19.67 1.20
N PHE A 6 5.01 -19.05 0.26
CA PHE A 6 4.49 -17.70 0.44
C PHE A 6 3.47 -17.62 1.59
N ALA A 7 2.50 -18.54 1.63
CA ALA A 7 1.54 -18.67 2.73
C ALA A 7 2.25 -18.90 4.09
N ALA A 8 3.34 -19.67 4.11
CA ALA A 8 4.14 -19.86 5.32
C ALA A 8 4.84 -18.55 5.74
N ALA A 9 5.33 -17.75 4.78
CA ALA A 9 5.92 -16.45 5.04
C ALA A 9 4.88 -15.45 5.59
N VAL A 10 3.64 -15.47 5.08
CA VAL A 10 2.52 -14.67 5.62
C VAL A 10 2.29 -15.02 7.10
N ARG A 11 2.09 -16.28 7.40
CA ARG A 11 1.87 -16.76 8.80
C ARG A 11 3.09 -16.52 9.71
N GLY A 12 4.28 -16.55 9.13
CA GLY A 12 5.54 -16.33 9.83
C GLY A 12 5.91 -14.88 10.09
N TYR A 13 5.22 -13.94 9.44
CA TYR A 13 5.55 -12.51 9.56
C TYR A 13 5.43 -12.03 11.00
N ARG A 14 6.40 -11.21 11.45
CA ARG A 14 6.42 -10.64 12.79
C ARG A 14 6.33 -9.12 12.71
N PHE A 15 5.34 -8.55 13.39
CA PHE A 15 5.16 -7.11 13.48
C PHE A 15 6.12 -6.52 14.50
N GLU A 16 6.95 -5.61 14.05
CA GLU A 16 7.91 -4.90 14.88
C GLU A 16 7.36 -3.55 15.33
N GLN A 17 7.87 -3.08 16.46
CA GLN A 17 7.54 -1.75 16.99
C GLN A 17 8.50 -0.72 16.39
N HIS A 18 7.96 0.25 15.66
CA HIS A 18 8.71 1.37 15.10
C HIS A 18 8.24 2.68 15.74
N PRO A 19 9.13 3.52 16.29
CA PRO A 19 8.73 4.81 16.84
C PRO A 19 8.31 5.75 15.69
N PHE A 20 7.28 6.56 15.94
CA PHE A 20 6.88 7.62 15.04
C PHE A 20 7.36 8.97 15.55
N ASP A 21 7.70 9.86 14.63
CA ASP A 21 7.82 11.27 14.92
C ASP A 21 6.45 11.84 15.33
N ALA A 22 6.40 12.58 16.45
CA ALA A 22 5.15 13.09 17.00
C ALA A 22 4.47 14.10 16.06
N ALA A 23 5.25 14.90 15.32
CA ALA A 23 4.72 15.87 14.37
C ALA A 23 4.11 15.15 13.15
N ALA A 24 4.79 14.10 12.65
CA ALA A 24 4.27 13.26 11.57
C ALA A 24 2.95 12.59 11.98
N LEU A 25 2.89 12.04 13.18
CA LEU A 25 1.67 11.41 13.68
C LEU A 25 0.52 12.41 13.89
N SER A 26 0.83 13.63 14.35
CA SER A 26 -0.17 14.71 14.48
C SER A 26 -0.76 15.09 13.12
N LEU A 27 0.09 15.26 12.11
CA LEU A 27 -0.37 15.56 10.74
C LEU A 27 -1.21 14.41 10.16
N ALA A 28 -0.80 13.17 10.39
CA ALA A 28 -1.55 11.99 9.95
C ALA A 28 -2.95 11.94 10.59
N ARG A 29 -3.07 12.23 11.88
CA ARG A 29 -4.36 12.33 12.59
C ARG A 29 -5.22 13.45 12.02
N GLN A 30 -4.63 14.61 11.72
CA GLN A 30 -5.35 15.73 11.10
C GLN A 30 -5.89 15.35 9.73
N SER A 31 -5.08 14.67 8.88
CA SER A 31 -5.52 14.19 7.57
C SER A 31 -6.73 13.24 7.67
N ILE A 32 -6.70 12.30 8.62
CA ILE A 32 -7.85 11.41 8.86
C ILE A 32 -9.08 12.20 9.33
N ALA A 33 -8.90 13.19 10.20
CA ALA A 33 -10.01 14.01 10.70
C ALA A 33 -10.66 14.88 9.61
N ASP A 34 -9.83 15.51 8.76
CA ASP A 34 -10.28 16.48 7.76
C ASP A 34 -10.72 15.83 6.45
N ALA A 35 -9.93 14.89 5.94
CA ALA A 35 -10.13 14.26 4.63
C ALA A 35 -10.71 12.82 4.71
N GLY A 36 -10.71 12.19 5.88
CA GLY A 36 -11.10 10.80 6.08
C GLY A 36 -10.04 9.79 5.63
N MET A 37 -8.90 10.24 5.13
CA MET A 37 -7.84 9.39 4.63
C MET A 37 -6.45 9.97 4.84
N LEU A 38 -5.43 9.10 4.81
CA LEU A 38 -4.01 9.45 4.79
C LEU A 38 -3.34 8.71 3.64
N VAL A 39 -2.56 9.41 2.82
CA VAL A 39 -1.70 8.76 1.83
C VAL A 39 -0.35 8.44 2.46
N VAL A 40 0.12 7.22 2.22
CA VAL A 40 1.42 6.72 2.67
C VAL A 40 2.24 6.34 1.45
N GLY A 41 3.28 7.10 1.19
CA GLY A 41 4.26 6.81 0.14
C GLY A 41 5.31 5.82 0.63
N GLU A 42 5.38 4.64 0.04
CA GLU A 42 6.35 3.61 0.41
C GLU A 42 7.42 3.39 -0.66
N PRO A 43 8.65 3.05 -0.27
CA PRO A 43 9.57 2.34 -1.15
C PRO A 43 9.16 0.87 -1.18
N HIS A 44 8.84 0.35 -2.36
CA HIS A 44 8.43 -1.05 -2.50
C HIS A 44 9.52 -2.02 -2.04
N GLY A 45 9.12 -3.19 -1.57
CA GLY A 45 10.01 -4.30 -1.21
C GLY A 45 10.76 -4.15 0.11
N VAL A 46 10.33 -3.26 0.99
CA VAL A 46 10.90 -3.10 2.33
C VAL A 46 10.10 -3.93 3.34
N SER A 47 10.77 -4.83 4.05
CA SER A 47 10.13 -5.78 4.97
C SER A 47 9.47 -5.15 6.17
N GLU A 48 9.90 -3.97 6.60
CA GLU A 48 9.37 -3.23 7.74
C GLU A 48 8.09 -2.46 7.44
N THR A 49 7.82 -2.17 6.14
CA THR A 49 6.65 -1.39 5.72
C THR A 49 5.33 -1.93 6.29
N PRO A 50 5.00 -3.23 6.22
CA PRO A 50 3.75 -3.73 6.79
C PRO A 50 3.63 -3.52 8.30
N SER A 51 4.73 -3.59 9.06
CA SER A 51 4.74 -3.29 10.50
C SER A 51 4.42 -1.82 10.78
N VAL A 52 4.97 -0.91 9.97
CA VAL A 52 4.70 0.52 10.07
C VAL A 52 3.24 0.82 9.72
N LEU A 53 2.72 0.24 8.64
CA LEU A 53 1.33 0.39 8.23
C LEU A 53 0.35 -0.13 9.30
N TYR A 54 0.65 -1.32 9.89
CA TYR A 54 -0.15 -1.85 10.99
C TYR A 54 -0.20 -0.88 12.16
N ARG A 55 0.96 -0.35 12.57
CA ARG A 55 1.01 0.61 13.66
C ARG A 55 0.29 1.91 13.33
N LEU A 56 0.46 2.46 12.13
CA LEU A 56 -0.30 3.63 11.68
C LEU A 56 -1.81 3.36 11.73
N ALA A 57 -2.27 2.22 11.24
CA ALA A 57 -3.67 1.83 11.28
C ALA A 57 -4.21 1.82 12.72
N CYS A 58 -3.45 1.28 13.66
CA CYS A 58 -3.82 1.27 15.08
C CYS A 58 -3.86 2.68 15.69
N GLU A 59 -2.83 3.50 15.46
CA GLU A 59 -2.69 4.85 16.02
C GLU A 59 -3.73 5.84 15.46
N LEU A 60 -4.15 5.65 14.21
CA LEU A 60 -5.11 6.50 13.52
C LEU A 60 -6.53 5.98 13.60
N GLY A 61 -6.73 4.77 14.11
CA GLY A 61 -8.06 4.13 14.16
C GLY A 61 -8.63 3.87 12.78
N THR A 62 -7.78 3.64 11.76
CA THR A 62 -8.27 3.35 10.42
C THR A 62 -8.94 1.98 10.36
N ARG A 63 -9.97 1.87 9.53
CA ARG A 63 -10.75 0.65 9.34
C ARG A 63 -10.79 0.21 7.87
N ALA A 64 -10.17 1.00 7.01
CA ALA A 64 -10.00 0.71 5.60
C ALA A 64 -8.53 0.87 5.20
N ILE A 65 -8.11 0.06 4.23
CA ILE A 65 -6.79 0.16 3.64
C ILE A 65 -6.90 0.00 2.13
N ALA A 66 -6.13 0.78 1.38
CA ALA A 66 -6.06 0.70 -0.07
C ALA A 66 -4.62 0.54 -0.52
N PHE A 67 -4.39 -0.27 -1.53
CA PHE A 67 -3.08 -0.57 -2.07
C PHE A 67 -3.00 -0.27 -3.57
N GLU A 68 -1.83 0.16 -4.03
CA GLU A 68 -1.44 0.23 -5.43
C GLU A 68 -1.27 -1.19 -6.00
N TRP A 69 -2.36 -1.96 -5.99
CA TRP A 69 -2.44 -3.30 -6.55
C TRP A 69 -3.43 -3.32 -7.71
N SER A 70 -3.20 -4.20 -8.68
CA SER A 70 -4.12 -4.39 -9.80
C SER A 70 -5.47 -4.89 -9.32
N HIS A 71 -6.49 -4.05 -9.47
CA HIS A 71 -7.85 -4.41 -9.09
C HIS A 71 -8.40 -5.57 -9.93
N GLU A 72 -7.98 -5.68 -11.19
CA GLU A 72 -8.44 -6.70 -12.14
C GLU A 72 -8.08 -8.12 -11.67
N GLU A 73 -7.02 -8.23 -10.87
CA GLU A 73 -6.51 -9.51 -10.39
C GLU A 73 -6.91 -9.82 -8.95
N ILE A 74 -6.98 -8.78 -8.09
CA ILE A 74 -7.02 -9.01 -6.65
C ILE A 74 -8.31 -8.53 -5.99
N ASP A 75 -9.19 -7.78 -6.68
CA ASP A 75 -10.42 -7.27 -6.06
C ASP A 75 -11.31 -8.40 -5.52
N GLU A 76 -11.58 -9.42 -6.33
CA GLU A 76 -12.43 -10.54 -5.90
C GLU A 76 -11.83 -11.27 -4.69
N PRO A 77 -10.54 -11.69 -4.68
CA PRO A 77 -9.89 -12.24 -3.50
C PRO A 77 -9.91 -11.30 -2.29
N LEU A 78 -9.72 -9.99 -2.47
CA LEU A 78 -9.76 -9.02 -1.37
C LEU A 78 -11.15 -8.88 -0.77
N GLN A 79 -12.19 -8.80 -1.59
CA GLN A 79 -13.57 -8.70 -1.11
C GLN A 79 -13.99 -10.00 -0.38
N ALA A 80 -13.68 -11.18 -0.91
CA ALA A 80 -13.91 -12.45 -0.25
C ALA A 80 -13.19 -12.50 1.11
N PHE A 81 -11.93 -12.06 1.15
CA PHE A 81 -11.16 -11.99 2.38
C PHE A 81 -11.79 -11.05 3.42
N VAL A 82 -12.18 -9.85 3.05
CA VAL A 82 -12.88 -8.92 3.96
C VAL A 82 -14.21 -9.50 4.43
N GLY A 83 -14.90 -10.26 3.56
CA GLY A 83 -16.13 -10.98 3.86
C GLY A 83 -15.99 -12.15 4.83
N GLY A 84 -14.75 -12.60 5.11
CA GLY A 84 -14.47 -13.66 6.09
C GLY A 84 -13.71 -14.85 5.55
N ASP A 85 -13.59 -15.01 4.24
CA ASP A 85 -12.86 -16.12 3.62
C ASP A 85 -11.35 -15.97 3.82
N PRO A 86 -10.58 -17.04 3.90
CA PRO A 86 -9.12 -16.97 3.87
C PRO A 86 -8.64 -16.62 2.45
N PHE A 87 -7.43 -16.03 2.34
CA PHE A 87 -6.79 -15.92 1.04
C PHE A 87 -6.46 -17.27 0.43
N ASP A 88 -6.88 -17.50 -0.80
CA ASP A 88 -6.49 -18.65 -1.62
C ASP A 88 -5.17 -18.34 -2.36
N PHE A 89 -4.05 -18.64 -1.71
CA PHE A 89 -2.73 -18.42 -2.31
C PHE A 89 -2.45 -19.36 -3.49
N GLU A 90 -3.10 -20.54 -3.58
CA GLU A 90 -2.96 -21.41 -4.74
C GLU A 90 -3.64 -20.81 -5.97
N ALA A 91 -4.84 -20.22 -5.81
CA ALA A 91 -5.51 -19.49 -6.88
C ALA A 91 -4.68 -18.29 -7.34
N LEU A 92 -4.17 -17.46 -6.42
CA LEU A 92 -3.29 -16.34 -6.75
C LEU A 92 -2.01 -16.78 -7.47
N TRP A 93 -1.45 -17.95 -7.10
CA TRP A 93 -0.27 -18.52 -7.76
C TRP A 93 -0.56 -19.07 -9.16
N SER A 94 -1.82 -19.31 -9.47
CA SER A 94 -2.30 -19.78 -10.78
C SER A 94 -2.53 -18.65 -11.78
N LEU A 95 -2.44 -17.38 -11.36
CA LEU A 95 -2.53 -16.24 -12.26
C LEU A 95 -1.45 -16.31 -13.37
N PRO A 96 -1.71 -15.73 -14.54
CA PRO A 96 -0.70 -15.63 -15.61
C PRO A 96 0.62 -15.03 -15.10
N VAL A 97 1.75 -15.48 -15.62
CA VAL A 97 3.09 -14.97 -15.25
C VAL A 97 3.24 -13.48 -15.52
N THR A 98 2.43 -12.94 -16.44
CA THR A 98 2.35 -11.52 -16.76
C THR A 98 1.53 -10.71 -15.76
N ALA A 99 0.87 -11.39 -14.80
CA ALA A 99 0.12 -10.72 -13.77
C ALA A 99 1.02 -9.88 -12.86
N GLU A 100 0.52 -8.74 -12.41
CA GLU A 100 1.26 -7.82 -11.53
C GLU A 100 1.66 -8.48 -10.21
N PHE A 101 0.86 -9.44 -9.74
CA PHE A 101 1.19 -10.27 -8.58
C PHE A 101 2.59 -10.89 -8.65
N PHE A 102 3.10 -11.15 -9.87
CA PHE A 102 4.41 -11.74 -10.07
C PHE A 102 5.50 -10.75 -10.46
N CYS A 103 5.21 -9.46 -10.58
CA CYS A 103 6.21 -8.47 -11.04
C CYS A 103 7.43 -8.38 -10.10
N GLY A 104 7.26 -8.72 -8.82
CA GLY A 104 8.36 -8.85 -7.87
C GLY A 104 9.03 -7.52 -7.48
N ASP A 105 8.41 -6.38 -7.78
CA ASP A 105 8.91 -5.05 -7.40
C ASP A 105 8.73 -4.77 -5.90
N GLY A 106 7.94 -5.59 -5.21
CA GLY A 106 7.73 -5.50 -3.77
C GLY A 106 6.50 -4.73 -3.34
N ARG A 107 5.64 -4.28 -4.28
CA ARG A 107 4.33 -3.71 -3.93
C ARG A 107 3.37 -4.75 -3.37
N ILE A 108 3.52 -6.02 -3.76
CA ILE A 108 2.79 -7.16 -3.23
C ILE A 108 3.76 -8.07 -2.47
N THR A 109 3.61 -8.17 -1.15
CA THR A 109 4.51 -8.97 -0.29
C THR A 109 3.73 -9.81 0.71
N ALA A 110 4.37 -10.85 1.23
CA ALA A 110 3.80 -11.66 2.32
C ALA A 110 3.45 -10.82 3.55
N GLY A 111 4.22 -9.76 3.84
CA GLY A 111 3.95 -8.84 4.94
C GLY A 111 2.66 -8.05 4.77
N HIS A 112 2.29 -7.67 3.54
CA HIS A 112 1.02 -6.98 3.28
C HIS A 112 -0.18 -7.90 3.51
N PHE A 113 -0.10 -9.17 3.11
CA PHE A 113 -1.15 -10.15 3.44
C PHE A 113 -1.23 -10.41 4.95
N ALA A 114 -0.08 -10.52 5.64
CA ALA A 114 -0.05 -10.64 7.09
C ALA A 114 -0.67 -9.42 7.79
N LEU A 115 -0.44 -8.21 7.27
CA LEU A 115 -1.08 -6.96 7.73
C LEU A 115 -2.61 -7.06 7.62
N LEU A 116 -3.12 -7.45 6.46
CA LEU A 116 -4.56 -7.62 6.25
C LEU A 116 -5.15 -8.67 7.20
N GLU A 117 -4.49 -9.84 7.33
CA GLU A 117 -4.92 -10.90 8.26
C GLU A 117 -4.96 -10.38 9.71
N ARG A 118 -3.94 -9.64 10.14
CA ARG A 118 -3.86 -9.10 11.48
C ARG A 118 -4.96 -8.08 11.77
N LEU A 119 -5.18 -7.12 10.86
CA LEU A 119 -6.23 -6.12 11.00
C LEU A 119 -7.62 -6.77 11.04
N ARG A 120 -7.87 -7.79 10.21
CA ARG A 120 -9.13 -8.53 10.21
C ARG A 120 -9.34 -9.28 11.52
N GLN A 121 -8.34 -10.03 11.99
CA GLN A 121 -8.41 -10.78 13.25
C GLN A 121 -8.72 -9.89 14.45
N GLU A 122 -8.25 -8.65 14.43
CA GLU A 122 -8.52 -7.65 15.48
C GLU A 122 -9.84 -6.88 15.28
N GLY A 123 -10.63 -7.21 14.26
CA GLY A 123 -11.87 -6.51 13.93
C GLY A 123 -11.65 -5.06 13.47
N ARG A 124 -10.48 -4.77 12.89
CA ARG A 124 -10.06 -3.44 12.44
C ARG A 124 -10.10 -3.26 10.92
N LEU A 125 -10.56 -4.25 10.17
CA LEU A 125 -10.64 -4.18 8.72
C LEU A 125 -12.09 -4.29 8.26
N GLU A 126 -12.65 -3.20 7.78
CA GLU A 126 -13.99 -3.13 7.18
C GLU A 126 -13.95 -3.10 5.65
N GLN A 127 -12.83 -2.61 5.11
CA GLN A 127 -12.64 -2.48 3.67
C GLN A 127 -11.17 -2.62 3.28
N ALA A 128 -10.92 -3.33 2.19
CA ALA A 128 -9.64 -3.32 1.48
C ALA A 128 -9.92 -3.00 0.00
N VAL A 129 -9.09 -2.13 -0.61
CA VAL A 129 -9.27 -1.67 -2.00
C VAL A 129 -7.97 -1.83 -2.76
N ALA A 130 -8.02 -2.44 -3.93
CA ALA A 130 -6.99 -2.35 -4.94
C ALA A 130 -7.36 -1.24 -5.92
N PHE A 131 -6.47 -0.27 -6.16
CA PHE A 131 -6.85 0.91 -6.94
C PHE A 131 -6.05 1.11 -8.22
N ASP A 132 -5.03 0.31 -8.45
CA ASP A 132 -4.26 0.33 -9.70
C ASP A 132 -4.87 -0.65 -10.72
N ARG A 133 -4.31 -0.70 -11.90
CA ARG A 133 -4.67 -1.66 -12.95
C ARG A 133 -3.43 -2.28 -13.55
N LEU A 134 -3.60 -3.41 -14.25
CA LEU A 134 -2.57 -3.95 -15.11
C LEU A 134 -2.17 -2.89 -16.13
N ASP A 135 -0.87 -2.72 -16.30
CA ASP A 135 -0.35 -1.82 -17.31
C ASP A 135 -0.80 -2.29 -18.70
N PRO A 136 -1.71 -1.56 -19.38
CA PRO A 136 -2.11 -1.92 -20.72
C PRO A 136 -0.96 -1.66 -21.72
N ASP A 137 -0.92 -2.41 -22.80
CA ASP A 137 -0.02 -2.14 -23.92
C ASP A 137 -0.80 -1.46 -25.05
N PRO A 138 -0.46 -0.23 -25.48
CA PRO A 138 0.58 0.65 -24.94
C PRO A 138 0.22 1.25 -23.58
N LEU A 139 1.25 1.51 -22.76
CA LEU A 139 1.11 2.17 -21.48
C LEU A 139 0.46 3.55 -21.65
N PRO A 140 -0.59 3.89 -20.88
CA PRO A 140 -1.09 5.24 -20.88
C PRO A 140 -0.02 6.20 -20.32
N GLU A 141 -0.14 7.47 -20.64
CA GLU A 141 0.64 8.50 -19.95
C GLU A 141 0.42 8.35 -18.44
N TRP A 142 1.51 8.42 -17.65
CA TRP A 142 1.46 8.20 -16.21
C TRP A 142 0.43 9.11 -15.49
N GLN A 143 0.21 10.32 -15.99
CA GLN A 143 -0.80 11.24 -15.47
C GLN A 143 -2.23 10.71 -15.61
N VAL A 144 -2.50 9.97 -16.71
CA VAL A 144 -3.80 9.32 -16.94
C VAL A 144 -3.99 8.20 -15.91
N ARG A 145 -2.97 7.36 -15.71
CA ARG A 145 -2.98 6.29 -14.71
C ARG A 145 -3.20 6.84 -13.31
N ASP A 146 -2.46 7.87 -12.92
CA ASP A 146 -2.58 8.49 -11.59
C ASP A 146 -3.98 9.06 -11.33
N ARG A 147 -4.58 9.69 -12.33
CA ARG A 147 -5.96 10.17 -12.24
C ARG A 147 -6.94 9.00 -12.09
N GLU A 148 -6.81 7.96 -12.89
CA GLU A 148 -7.67 6.78 -12.83
C GLU A 148 -7.56 6.05 -11.48
N MET A 149 -6.37 5.93 -10.92
CA MET A 149 -6.15 5.41 -9.57
C MET A 149 -6.92 6.22 -8.52
N ALA A 150 -6.84 7.55 -8.59
CA ALA A 150 -7.55 8.44 -7.66
C ALA A 150 -9.09 8.34 -7.81
N GLU A 151 -9.58 8.35 -9.06
CA GLU A 151 -11.01 8.23 -9.37
C GLU A 151 -11.57 6.91 -8.87
N ARG A 152 -10.88 5.80 -9.12
CA ARG A 152 -11.27 4.49 -8.64
C ARG A 152 -11.31 4.44 -7.12
N LEU A 153 -10.24 4.90 -6.46
CA LEU A 153 -10.19 4.92 -5.00
C LEU A 153 -11.37 5.68 -4.39
N LEU A 154 -11.71 6.85 -4.95
CA LEU A 154 -12.84 7.66 -4.48
C LEU A 154 -14.18 6.99 -4.74
N ALA A 155 -14.32 6.25 -5.86
CA ALA A 155 -15.55 5.53 -6.19
C ALA A 155 -15.79 4.32 -5.27
N GLU A 156 -14.72 3.59 -4.93
CA GLU A 156 -14.80 2.38 -4.11
C GLU A 156 -14.85 2.67 -2.60
N TRP A 157 -14.30 3.79 -2.16
CA TRP A 157 -14.21 4.12 -0.74
C TRP A 157 -15.58 4.37 -0.09
N ARG A 158 -15.87 3.66 0.99
CA ARG A 158 -17.16 3.68 1.69
C ARG A 158 -17.21 4.63 2.89
N GLY A 159 -16.21 5.52 3.05
CA GLY A 159 -16.19 6.57 4.07
C GLY A 159 -15.56 6.19 5.40
N ALA A 160 -15.14 4.94 5.62
CA ALA A 160 -14.38 4.56 6.80
C ALA A 160 -12.98 5.21 6.78
N PRO A 161 -12.38 5.56 7.95
CA PRO A 161 -11.03 6.10 8.01
C PRO A 161 -10.03 5.21 7.27
N LEU A 162 -9.32 5.76 6.26
CA LEU A 162 -8.61 5.01 5.24
C LEU A 162 -7.10 5.29 5.25
N LEU A 163 -6.28 4.24 5.19
CA LEU A 163 -4.88 4.32 4.74
C LEU A 163 -4.78 4.01 3.25
N VAL A 164 -4.20 4.92 2.48
CA VAL A 164 -3.90 4.74 1.05
C VAL A 164 -2.40 4.50 0.92
N VAL A 165 -1.99 3.33 0.46
CA VAL A 165 -0.59 2.91 0.33
C VAL A 165 -0.20 2.88 -1.13
N ALA A 166 0.78 3.68 -1.51
CA ALA A 166 1.26 3.79 -2.88
C ALA A 166 2.78 4.01 -2.93
N GLY A 167 3.39 3.78 -4.07
CA GLY A 167 4.78 4.16 -4.31
C GLY A 167 4.99 5.66 -4.09
N GLY A 168 6.19 6.03 -3.61
CA GLY A 168 6.50 7.40 -3.21
C GLY A 168 6.28 8.45 -4.30
N PHE A 169 6.31 8.08 -5.59
CA PHE A 169 5.98 8.98 -6.68
C PHE A 169 4.49 9.35 -6.69
N HIS A 170 3.60 8.36 -6.60
CA HIS A 170 2.15 8.55 -6.62
C HIS A 170 1.61 9.25 -5.37
N ALA A 171 2.38 9.21 -4.28
CA ALA A 171 2.03 9.81 -2.99
C ALA A 171 2.36 11.31 -2.87
N GLN A 172 2.91 11.96 -3.91
CA GLN A 172 3.19 13.40 -3.90
C GLN A 172 1.88 14.20 -3.99
N LEU A 173 1.80 15.33 -3.23
CA LEU A 173 0.61 16.20 -3.24
C LEU A 173 0.64 17.26 -4.33
N GLU A 174 1.69 17.30 -5.15
CA GLU A 174 1.90 18.27 -6.21
C GLU A 174 1.87 17.60 -7.59
N GLY A 175 1.58 18.41 -8.62
CA GLY A 175 1.53 17.94 -10.00
C GLY A 175 0.24 17.17 -10.34
N GLU A 176 0.37 16.16 -11.19
CA GLU A 176 -0.73 15.31 -11.68
C GLU A 176 -0.62 13.87 -11.12
N THR A 177 -0.14 13.74 -9.88
CA THR A 177 -0.02 12.47 -9.16
C THR A 177 -1.35 12.02 -8.56
N MET A 178 -1.46 10.76 -8.23
CA MET A 178 -2.65 10.18 -7.60
C MET A 178 -3.03 10.94 -6.31
N ALA A 179 -2.07 11.20 -5.42
CA ALA A 179 -2.34 11.95 -4.18
C ALA A 179 -2.72 13.41 -4.44
N ALA A 180 -2.20 14.07 -5.48
CA ALA A 180 -2.62 15.41 -5.86
C ALA A 180 -4.08 15.44 -6.36
N HIS A 181 -4.50 14.44 -7.12
CA HIS A 181 -5.90 14.29 -7.52
C HIS A 181 -6.82 14.05 -6.30
N LEU A 182 -6.40 13.19 -5.38
CA LEU A 182 -7.14 12.97 -4.12
C LEU A 182 -7.25 14.25 -3.28
N ALA A 183 -6.15 15.04 -3.16
CA ALA A 183 -6.14 16.27 -2.39
C ALA A 183 -7.08 17.35 -2.96
N ARG A 184 -7.23 17.40 -4.29
CA ARG A 184 -8.22 18.29 -4.95
C ARG A 184 -9.67 17.90 -4.61
N ALA A 185 -9.94 16.59 -4.50
CA ALA A 185 -11.25 16.07 -4.15
C ALA A 185 -11.53 16.08 -2.64
N ARG A 186 -10.49 16.01 -1.82
CA ARG A 186 -10.55 15.88 -0.34
C ARG A 186 -9.64 16.92 0.32
N PRO A 187 -10.09 18.17 0.47
CA PRO A 187 -9.31 19.21 1.15
C PRO A 187 -8.92 18.76 2.56
N GLY A 188 -7.68 19.07 2.96
CA GLY A 188 -7.11 18.63 4.24
C GLY A 188 -6.36 17.29 4.17
N LEU A 189 -6.35 16.63 3.00
CA LEU A 189 -5.54 15.43 2.78
C LEU A 189 -4.05 15.75 2.97
N SER A 190 -3.37 14.88 3.69
CA SER A 190 -1.92 14.89 3.83
C SER A 190 -1.31 13.58 3.32
N SER A 191 -0.03 13.66 2.98
CA SER A 191 0.78 12.51 2.62
C SER A 191 1.99 12.40 3.53
N VAL A 192 2.35 11.18 3.90
CA VAL A 192 3.59 10.86 4.61
C VAL A 192 4.40 9.90 3.77
N SER A 193 5.71 10.11 3.66
CA SER A 193 6.62 9.18 2.99
C SER A 193 7.37 8.34 4.01
N LEU A 194 7.48 7.04 3.76
CA LEU A 194 8.29 6.15 4.55
C LEU A 194 9.74 6.24 4.09
N GLY A 195 10.61 6.80 4.93
CA GLY A 195 12.05 6.89 4.68
C GLY A 195 12.82 5.88 5.52
N TYR A 196 13.62 5.04 4.88
CA TYR A 196 14.52 4.10 5.56
C TYR A 196 15.94 4.65 5.53
N GLY A 197 16.69 4.52 6.63
CA GLY A 197 18.01 5.16 6.78
C GLY A 197 19.06 4.77 5.73
N HIS A 198 18.86 3.64 5.05
CA HIS A 198 19.75 3.14 3.99
C HIS A 198 19.22 3.41 2.56
N VAL A 199 17.94 3.80 2.40
CA VAL A 199 17.37 4.14 1.11
C VAL A 199 17.55 5.63 0.87
N LYS A 200 18.45 6.00 -0.06
CA LYS A 200 18.53 7.37 -0.56
C LYS A 200 17.33 7.60 -1.48
N LEU A 201 16.28 8.20 -0.94
CA LEU A 201 15.20 8.69 -1.78
C LEU A 201 15.76 9.71 -2.79
N PRO A 202 15.51 9.57 -4.09
CA PRO A 202 15.81 10.59 -5.08
C PRO A 202 15.29 11.95 -4.64
N ARG A 203 15.94 13.04 -5.09
CA ARG A 203 15.54 14.40 -4.67
C ARG A 203 14.09 14.72 -5.04
N GLU A 204 13.61 14.22 -6.16
CA GLU A 204 12.26 14.35 -6.67
C GLU A 204 11.20 13.72 -5.75
N PHE A 205 11.55 12.73 -4.92
CA PHE A 205 10.64 12.11 -3.95
C PHE A 205 10.66 12.76 -2.57
N ARG A 206 11.37 13.88 -2.40
CA ARG A 206 11.48 14.57 -1.11
C ARG A 206 10.39 15.61 -0.86
N VAL A 207 9.41 15.71 -1.72
CA VAL A 207 8.36 16.74 -1.69
C VAL A 207 7.25 16.44 -0.69
N ALA A 208 7.17 15.21 -0.15
CA ALA A 208 6.27 14.95 0.97
C ALA A 208 6.81 15.67 2.23
N PRO A 209 6.00 16.48 2.91
CA PRO A 209 6.47 17.36 4.00
C PRO A 209 7.03 16.58 5.20
N ILE A 210 6.76 15.29 5.31
CA ILE A 210 7.21 14.48 6.43
C ILE A 210 7.71 13.12 5.95
N VAL A 211 8.98 12.86 6.25
CA VAL A 211 9.63 11.56 6.04
C VAL A 211 9.67 10.84 7.39
N LEU A 212 8.92 9.76 7.54
CA LEU A 212 9.09 8.85 8.65
C LEU A 212 10.42 8.12 8.47
N ARG A 213 11.44 8.52 9.23
CA ARG A 213 12.73 7.83 9.20
C ARG A 213 12.64 6.54 10.01
N LEU A 214 12.81 5.43 9.33
CA LEU A 214 12.81 4.10 9.90
C LEU A 214 14.23 3.52 9.88
N PRO A 215 14.53 2.52 10.73
CA PRO A 215 15.80 1.82 10.68
C PRO A 215 16.04 1.17 9.32
N PRO A 216 17.27 0.72 9.02
CA PRO A 216 17.57 0.01 7.79
C PRO A 216 16.64 -1.19 7.60
N GLY A 217 15.91 -1.24 6.48
CA GLY A 217 15.04 -2.34 6.13
C GLY A 217 15.74 -3.42 5.33
N SER A 218 15.24 -4.63 5.42
CA SER A 218 15.62 -5.76 4.58
C SER A 218 14.60 -5.94 3.45
N ARG A 219 14.97 -6.65 2.39
CA ARG A 219 14.04 -6.92 1.31
C ARG A 219 12.88 -7.78 1.81
N ALA A 220 11.66 -7.39 1.46
CA ALA A 220 10.46 -8.16 1.76
C ALA A 220 10.42 -9.46 0.95
N VAL A 221 9.67 -10.43 1.46
CA VAL A 221 9.33 -11.65 0.71
C VAL A 221 8.25 -11.28 -0.30
N VAL A 222 8.59 -11.40 -1.56
CA VAL A 222 7.70 -11.14 -2.69
C VAL A 222 7.30 -12.44 -3.40
N PRO A 223 6.18 -12.46 -4.15
CA PRO A 223 5.67 -13.70 -4.75
C PRO A 223 6.66 -14.39 -5.68
N ARG A 224 7.26 -13.65 -6.60
CA ARG A 224 8.30 -14.14 -7.52
C ARG A 224 9.29 -13.04 -7.84
N HIS A 225 10.54 -13.44 -8.13
CA HIS A 225 11.50 -12.56 -8.77
C HIS A 225 11.44 -12.78 -10.29
N LEU A 226 10.96 -11.79 -11.01
CA LEU A 226 11.34 -11.67 -12.40
C LEU A 226 12.82 -11.23 -12.37
N HIS A 227 13.70 -12.12 -12.81
CA HIS A 227 15.07 -11.72 -13.10
C HIS A 227 15.01 -10.78 -14.30
N PHE A 228 14.95 -9.48 -14.06
CA PHE A 228 15.38 -8.53 -15.08
C PHE A 228 16.86 -8.85 -15.34
N ARG A 229 17.15 -9.53 -16.43
CA ARG A 229 18.50 -9.54 -16.99
C ARG A 229 18.76 -8.14 -17.49
N PRO A 230 19.95 -7.55 -17.16
CA PRO A 230 20.34 -6.26 -17.66
C PRO A 230 20.43 -6.27 -19.18
#